data_f0a0755f55bbdf255d76d6044714018f
#
_entry.id   f0a0755f55bbdf255d76d6044714018f
#
_cell.length_a   1.000
_cell.length_b   1.000
_cell.length_c   1.000
_cell.angle_alpha   90.00
_cell.angle_beta   90.00
_cell.angle_gamma   90.00
#
_symmetry.space_group_name_H-M   'P 1'
#
loop_
_entity.id
_entity.type
_entity.pdbx_description
1 polymer ?
#
loop_
_entity_poly.entity_id
_entity_poly.type
_entity_poly.pdbx_seq_one_letter_code
_entity_poly.pdbx_strand_id
1 'polypeptide(L)'
;TTTKHDWQGYIPFDEMPYSFNPDKGYVSNGNNKIIGDEYPYYISRYWADPSRGEQIDRRLRIDAKFDVDDMKSVLNDITSPFGEEYAPIFTENYTQGFSDEGDEIYNMLKGWDGVESIDSDATVAFHAVYLQLVQNLFQDELYSFGSDSFDTFYSLKYIRSLAIRKIFDGEATLWVDNVLTDEQETLNDIVNKSFHDAHVFLSEKYGNPKDLTWGQVHQVTYRHRLDKDPLVKRLINFSVGPYPMAGSGMTPRAASYS
;
A
#
# COMPACT_ATOMS: atom_id res chain seq x y z
N THR A 1 36.94 6.96 -1.69
CA THR A 1 35.98 7.48 -0.69
C THR A 1 36.27 8.94 -0.46
N THR A 2 35.31 9.81 -0.67
CA THR A 2 35.42 11.25 -0.41
C THR A 2 34.62 11.59 0.85
N THR A 3 35.11 12.49 1.67
CA THR A 3 34.42 12.98 2.88
C THR A 3 33.19 13.86 2.55
N LYS A 4 32.87 14.03 1.24
CA LYS A 4 31.79 14.88 0.75
C LYS A 4 30.40 14.47 1.28
N HIS A 5 30.24 13.22 1.69
CA HIS A 5 28.98 12.65 2.18
C HIS A 5 29.05 12.25 3.68
N ASP A 6 30.10 12.68 4.36
CA ASP A 6 30.24 12.44 5.80
C ASP A 6 29.32 13.39 6.59
N TRP A 7 29.03 13.00 7.82
CA TRP A 7 28.28 13.82 8.76
C TRP A 7 28.97 15.18 8.94
N GLN A 8 28.19 16.25 8.78
CA GLN A 8 28.70 17.64 8.93
C GLN A 8 28.40 18.22 10.33
N GLY A 9 27.68 17.48 11.14
CA GLY A 9 27.27 17.90 12.48
C GLY A 9 25.86 17.39 12.82
N TYR A 10 25.26 18.01 13.81
CA TYR A 10 23.90 17.74 14.26
C TYR A 10 23.00 18.93 13.99
N ILE A 11 21.73 18.67 13.73
CA ILE A 11 20.71 19.73 13.68
C ILE A 11 20.63 20.33 15.09
N PRO A 12 20.69 21.69 15.23
CA PRO A 12 20.49 22.33 16.52
C PRO A 12 19.17 21.91 17.15
N PHE A 13 19.18 21.69 18.45
CA PHE A 13 18.00 21.14 19.16
C PHE A 13 16.77 22.05 19.03
N ASP A 14 16.95 23.34 19.06
CA ASP A 14 15.93 24.38 18.92
C ASP A 14 15.40 24.53 17.48
N GLU A 15 16.10 23.95 16.49
CA GLU A 15 15.70 23.91 15.10
C GLU A 15 15.07 22.55 14.70
N MET A 16 15.04 21.58 15.62
CA MET A 16 14.39 20.29 15.39
C MET A 16 12.87 20.46 15.25
N PRO A 17 12.20 19.73 14.33
CA PRO A 17 10.74 19.74 14.26
C PRO A 17 10.13 19.30 15.59
N TYR A 18 9.25 20.11 16.16
CA TYR A 18 8.53 19.74 17.37
C TYR A 18 7.08 20.21 17.31
N SER A 19 6.22 19.57 18.09
CA SER A 19 4.84 19.99 18.30
C SER A 19 4.51 19.93 19.78
N PHE A 20 4.09 21.06 20.33
CA PHE A 20 3.69 21.20 21.72
C PHE A 20 2.35 21.95 21.79
N ASN A 21 1.36 21.34 22.42
CA ASN A 21 0.02 21.90 22.58
C ASN A 21 -0.55 22.55 21.31
N PRO A 22 -0.64 21.79 20.18
CA PRO A 22 -1.08 22.36 18.90
C PRO A 22 -2.55 22.77 18.96
N ASP A 23 -2.91 23.81 18.20
CA ASP A 23 -4.28 24.35 18.13
C ASP A 23 -5.34 23.30 17.78
N LYS A 24 -4.96 22.26 17.00
CA LYS A 24 -5.85 21.14 16.68
C LYS A 24 -6.14 20.19 17.85
N GLY A 25 -5.49 20.39 19.01
CA GLY A 25 -5.77 19.65 20.24
C GLY A 25 -5.24 18.22 20.32
N TYR A 26 -4.54 17.72 19.28
CA TYR A 26 -3.95 16.37 19.25
C TYR A 26 -2.66 16.34 18.44
N VAL A 27 -1.87 15.28 18.62
CA VAL A 27 -0.73 14.91 17.78
C VAL A 27 -0.97 13.54 17.20
N SER A 28 -0.82 13.40 15.88
CA SER A 28 -0.97 12.14 15.14
C SER A 28 0.20 11.91 14.20
N ASN A 29 0.55 10.65 13.97
CA ASN A 29 1.57 10.26 13.01
C ASN A 29 1.28 8.87 12.43
N GLY A 30 1.37 8.74 11.12
CA GLY A 30 1.26 7.49 10.35
C GLY A 30 2.58 7.05 9.71
N ASN A 31 3.74 7.51 10.21
CA ASN A 31 5.07 7.41 9.58
C ASN A 31 5.18 8.21 8.26
N ASN A 32 4.19 9.02 7.95
CA ASN A 32 4.18 9.94 6.81
C ASN A 32 5.13 11.12 7.04
N LYS A 33 5.41 11.88 5.99
CA LYS A 33 6.24 13.09 6.05
C LYS A 33 5.67 14.08 7.07
N ILE A 34 6.51 14.53 8.00
CA ILE A 34 6.12 15.38 9.14
C ILE A 34 6.54 16.84 8.98
N ILE A 35 7.29 17.15 7.92
CA ILE A 35 7.88 18.49 7.71
C ILE A 35 7.73 18.88 6.24
N GLY A 36 7.52 20.17 5.95
CA GLY A 36 7.44 20.71 4.62
C GLY A 36 8.79 20.76 3.89
N ASP A 37 8.75 21.07 2.60
CA ASP A 37 9.95 21.14 1.75
C ASP A 37 10.81 22.38 2.04
N GLU A 38 10.23 23.37 2.73
CA GLU A 38 10.90 24.58 3.20
C GLU A 38 11.87 24.34 4.37
N TYR A 39 11.79 23.17 5.03
CA TYR A 39 12.67 22.85 6.14
C TYR A 39 14.11 22.65 5.68
N PRO A 40 15.09 23.38 6.27
CA PRO A 40 16.44 23.47 5.68
C PRO A 40 17.31 22.23 5.88
N TYR A 41 16.90 21.31 6.77
CA TYR A 41 17.69 20.12 7.07
C TYR A 41 17.08 18.86 6.50
N TYR A 42 17.93 17.93 6.10
CA TYR A 42 17.52 16.61 5.65
C TYR A 42 17.14 15.73 6.85
N ILE A 43 15.91 15.22 6.87
CA ILE A 43 15.43 14.26 7.87
C ILE A 43 15.43 12.84 7.30
N SER A 44 14.69 12.63 6.22
CA SER A 44 14.54 11.31 5.57
C SER A 44 14.06 11.46 4.14
N ARG A 45 14.42 10.48 3.30
CA ARG A 45 13.77 10.26 1.98
C ARG A 45 12.75 9.15 2.00
N TYR A 46 12.69 8.38 3.07
CA TYR A 46 11.82 7.23 3.22
C TYR A 46 10.70 7.55 4.20
N TRP A 47 9.56 7.95 3.66
CA TRP A 47 8.34 8.24 4.39
C TRP A 47 7.27 7.23 4.00
N ALA A 48 6.36 6.91 4.92
CA ALA A 48 5.17 6.13 4.58
C ALA A 48 4.23 6.95 3.69
N ASP A 49 3.38 6.25 2.93
CA ASP A 49 2.23 6.85 2.27
C ASP A 49 1.37 7.61 3.31
N PRO A 50 0.85 8.81 2.98
CA PRO A 50 0.11 9.64 3.92
C PRO A 50 -1.24 9.05 4.36
N SER A 51 -1.83 8.14 3.59
CA SER A 51 -3.21 7.65 3.75
C SER A 51 -3.56 7.24 5.18
N ARG A 52 -2.70 6.46 5.84
CA ARG A 52 -2.93 6.02 7.21
C ARG A 52 -2.95 7.19 8.19
N GLY A 53 -2.02 8.14 8.03
CA GLY A 53 -1.96 9.36 8.82
C GLY A 53 -3.18 10.25 8.59
N GLU A 54 -3.64 10.36 7.34
CA GLU A 54 -4.84 11.11 6.95
C GLU A 54 -6.11 10.53 7.59
N GLN A 55 -6.28 9.21 7.58
CA GLN A 55 -7.44 8.59 8.20
C GLN A 55 -7.44 8.77 9.72
N ILE A 56 -6.29 8.64 10.37
CA ILE A 56 -6.16 8.93 11.80
C ILE A 56 -6.55 10.40 12.07
N ASP A 57 -6.05 11.31 11.24
CA ASP A 57 -6.33 12.75 11.39
C ASP A 57 -7.81 13.07 11.12
N ARG A 58 -8.45 12.46 10.10
CA ARG A 58 -9.91 12.56 9.86
C ARG A 58 -10.71 12.13 11.08
N ARG A 59 -10.35 11.02 11.72
CA ARG A 59 -11.03 10.48 12.90
C ARG A 59 -10.85 11.38 14.12
N LEU A 60 -9.70 12.02 14.30
CA LEU A 60 -9.39 12.88 15.45
C LEU A 60 -9.87 14.33 15.29
N ARG A 61 -10.18 14.78 14.05
CA ARG A 61 -10.74 16.13 13.81
C ARG A 61 -12.21 16.30 14.27
N ILE A 62 -12.87 15.22 14.65
CA ILE A 62 -14.21 15.29 15.20
C ILE A 62 -14.10 16.04 16.53
N ASP A 63 -14.84 17.16 16.65
CA ASP A 63 -14.85 17.99 17.87
C ASP A 63 -15.60 17.25 18.99
N ALA A 64 -14.93 16.28 19.58
CA ALA A 64 -15.44 15.41 20.62
C ALA A 64 -14.35 15.11 21.67
N LYS A 65 -14.78 14.80 22.87
CA LYS A 65 -13.89 14.22 23.88
C LYS A 65 -13.82 12.73 23.65
N PHE A 66 -12.61 12.23 23.44
CA PHE A 66 -12.34 10.81 23.21
C PHE A 66 -12.18 10.08 24.53
N ASP A 67 -12.86 8.96 24.68
CA ASP A 67 -12.59 7.97 25.71
C ASP A 67 -11.69 6.84 25.18
N VAL A 68 -11.48 5.80 26.01
CA VAL A 68 -10.61 4.67 25.62
C VAL A 68 -11.20 3.86 24.46
N ASP A 69 -12.52 3.73 24.39
CA ASP A 69 -13.17 2.93 23.36
C ASP A 69 -13.22 3.67 22.03
N ASP A 70 -13.36 5.00 22.06
CA ASP A 70 -13.19 5.87 20.89
C ASP A 70 -11.77 5.72 20.30
N MET A 71 -10.74 5.75 21.16
CA MET A 71 -9.34 5.57 20.70
C MET A 71 -9.09 4.17 20.15
N LYS A 72 -9.68 3.14 20.73
CA LYS A 72 -9.65 1.78 20.13
C LYS A 72 -10.33 1.75 18.77
N SER A 73 -11.44 2.46 18.60
CA SER A 73 -12.13 2.59 17.31
C SER A 73 -11.26 3.24 16.26
N VAL A 74 -10.53 4.32 16.61
CA VAL A 74 -9.55 4.96 15.71
C VAL A 74 -8.45 4.00 15.31
N LEU A 75 -7.86 3.27 16.26
CA LEU A 75 -6.79 2.31 16.01
C LEU A 75 -7.22 1.08 15.20
N ASN A 76 -8.49 0.74 15.24
CA ASN A 76 -9.07 -0.39 14.51
C ASN A 76 -9.79 0.03 13.22
N ASP A 77 -9.67 1.29 12.82
CA ASP A 77 -10.24 1.76 11.56
C ASP A 77 -9.57 1.07 10.36
N ILE A 78 -10.39 0.55 9.47
CA ILE A 78 -10.00 -0.21 8.27
C ILE A 78 -10.30 0.54 6.97
N THR A 79 -10.57 1.83 7.05
CA THR A 79 -10.77 2.70 5.89
C THR A 79 -9.42 3.10 5.32
N SER A 80 -9.27 2.95 4.02
CA SER A 80 -8.08 3.27 3.25
C SER A 80 -8.31 4.52 2.40
N PRO A 81 -7.80 5.71 2.76
CA PRO A 81 -7.88 6.88 1.89
C PRO A 81 -7.20 6.66 0.53
N PHE A 82 -6.15 5.84 0.49
CA PHE A 82 -5.56 5.42 -0.79
C PHE A 82 -6.55 4.63 -1.64
N GLY A 83 -7.31 3.72 -1.02
CA GLY A 83 -8.35 2.96 -1.71
C GLY A 83 -9.50 3.86 -2.18
N GLU A 84 -9.98 4.77 -1.33
CA GLU A 84 -11.01 5.75 -1.68
C GLU A 84 -10.61 6.61 -2.89
N GLU A 85 -9.34 7.04 -2.94
CA GLU A 85 -8.79 7.89 -4.00
C GLU A 85 -8.52 7.10 -5.30
N TYR A 86 -7.85 5.95 -5.19
CA TYR A 86 -7.32 5.25 -6.37
C TYR A 86 -8.26 4.21 -6.98
N ALA A 87 -9.22 3.66 -6.27
CA ALA A 87 -10.18 2.74 -6.88
C ALA A 87 -11.02 3.40 -7.99
N PRO A 88 -11.56 4.62 -7.80
CA PRO A 88 -12.19 5.36 -8.90
C PRO A 88 -11.22 5.63 -10.06
N ILE A 89 -10.00 6.10 -9.77
CA ILE A 89 -8.99 6.41 -10.78
C ILE A 89 -8.66 5.16 -11.60
N PHE A 90 -8.46 4.00 -10.97
CA PHE A 90 -8.17 2.76 -11.69
C PHE A 90 -9.35 2.34 -12.56
N THR A 91 -10.57 2.41 -12.06
CA THR A 91 -11.78 2.04 -12.83
C THR A 91 -12.10 3.02 -13.97
N GLU A 92 -11.80 4.32 -13.81
CA GLU A 92 -11.98 5.34 -14.85
C GLU A 92 -10.96 5.17 -16.00
N ASN A 93 -9.76 4.65 -15.72
CA ASN A 93 -8.74 4.37 -16.72
C ASN A 93 -8.86 2.97 -17.33
N TYR A 94 -9.78 2.12 -16.86
CA TYR A 94 -10.04 0.81 -17.44
C TYR A 94 -11.06 0.92 -18.59
N THR A 95 -10.78 0.22 -19.69
CA THR A 95 -11.67 0.13 -20.85
C THR A 95 -12.54 -1.11 -20.75
N GLN A 96 -13.83 -0.96 -20.42
CA GLN A 96 -14.77 -2.08 -20.37
C GLN A 96 -14.84 -2.81 -21.73
N GLY A 97 -14.85 -4.13 -21.69
CA GLY A 97 -14.80 -4.98 -22.88
C GLY A 97 -13.37 -5.24 -23.39
N PHE A 98 -12.35 -4.80 -22.66
CA PHE A 98 -10.96 -5.14 -23.00
C PHE A 98 -10.70 -6.66 -22.87
N SER A 99 -11.16 -7.27 -21.80
CA SER A 99 -11.19 -8.73 -21.61
C SER A 99 -12.28 -9.13 -20.62
N ASP A 100 -12.79 -10.35 -20.73
CA ASP A 100 -13.79 -10.89 -19.81
C ASP A 100 -13.24 -10.95 -18.37
N GLU A 101 -11.96 -11.30 -18.22
CA GLU A 101 -11.24 -11.35 -16.95
C GLU A 101 -11.11 -9.96 -16.30
N GLY A 102 -10.72 -8.96 -17.09
CA GLY A 102 -10.60 -7.59 -16.62
C GLY A 102 -11.94 -6.98 -16.23
N ASP A 103 -13.00 -7.25 -17.01
CA ASP A 103 -14.37 -6.82 -16.74
C ASP A 103 -14.89 -7.43 -15.42
N GLU A 104 -14.50 -8.65 -15.11
CA GLU A 104 -14.84 -9.27 -13.82
C GLU A 104 -14.25 -8.51 -12.65
N ILE A 105 -12.95 -8.22 -12.68
CA ILE A 105 -12.25 -7.43 -11.64
C ILE A 105 -12.82 -6.00 -11.57
N TYR A 106 -13.10 -5.37 -12.72
CA TYR A 106 -13.74 -4.06 -12.75
C TYR A 106 -15.09 -4.06 -12.03
N ASN A 107 -15.92 -5.07 -12.26
CA ASN A 107 -17.23 -5.16 -11.63
C ASN A 107 -17.16 -5.43 -10.12
N MET A 108 -16.13 -6.13 -9.65
CA MET A 108 -15.84 -6.27 -8.20
C MET A 108 -15.40 -4.95 -7.57
N LEU A 109 -14.57 -4.17 -8.26
CA LEU A 109 -13.97 -2.94 -7.73
C LEU A 109 -14.90 -1.72 -7.82
N LYS A 110 -15.77 -1.70 -8.81
CA LYS A 110 -16.62 -0.54 -9.11
C LYS A 110 -17.49 -0.12 -7.93
N GLY A 111 -17.32 1.14 -7.51
CA GLY A 111 -18.10 1.73 -6.42
C GLY A 111 -17.68 1.28 -5.03
N TRP A 112 -16.50 0.67 -4.89
CA TRP A 112 -15.92 0.35 -3.58
C TRP A 112 -15.60 1.64 -2.80
N ASP A 113 -15.89 1.60 -1.51
CA ASP A 113 -15.80 2.74 -0.58
C ASP A 113 -14.47 2.84 0.20
N GLY A 114 -13.47 2.03 -0.16
CA GLY A 114 -12.17 2.02 0.52
C GLY A 114 -12.16 1.31 1.88
N VAL A 115 -13.27 0.65 2.29
CA VAL A 115 -13.33 -0.10 3.56
C VAL A 115 -12.79 -1.52 3.37
N GLU A 116 -11.67 -1.82 4.01
CA GLU A 116 -10.95 -3.09 3.87
C GLU A 116 -11.45 -4.15 4.87
N SER A 117 -12.73 -4.50 4.77
CA SER A 117 -13.37 -5.55 5.58
C SER A 117 -12.91 -6.96 5.17
N ILE A 118 -12.88 -7.90 6.13
CA ILE A 118 -12.55 -9.31 5.85
C ILE A 118 -13.50 -9.97 4.85
N ASP A 119 -14.72 -9.47 4.72
CA ASP A 119 -15.76 -10.03 3.84
C ASP A 119 -15.81 -9.32 2.47
N SER A 120 -14.94 -8.33 2.22
CA SER A 120 -14.93 -7.54 0.99
C SER A 120 -14.20 -8.27 -0.15
N ASP A 121 -14.89 -8.50 -1.23
CA ASP A 121 -14.34 -8.94 -2.52
C ASP A 121 -13.69 -7.77 -3.29
N ALA A 122 -14.28 -6.58 -3.21
CA ALA A 122 -13.72 -5.36 -3.81
C ALA A 122 -12.33 -5.03 -3.27
N THR A 123 -12.07 -5.27 -1.98
CA THR A 123 -10.72 -5.13 -1.40
C THR A 123 -9.72 -6.08 -2.06
N VAL A 124 -10.14 -7.33 -2.35
CA VAL A 124 -9.31 -8.31 -3.08
C VAL A 124 -8.96 -7.78 -4.47
N ALA A 125 -9.98 -7.32 -5.22
CA ALA A 125 -9.80 -6.76 -6.56
C ALA A 125 -8.87 -5.54 -6.54
N PHE A 126 -9.07 -4.59 -5.62
CA PHE A 126 -8.23 -3.40 -5.49
C PHE A 126 -6.76 -3.73 -5.29
N HIS A 127 -6.47 -4.56 -4.29
CA HIS A 127 -5.08 -4.92 -3.99
C HIS A 127 -4.44 -5.76 -5.10
N ALA A 128 -5.20 -6.61 -5.79
CA ALA A 128 -4.69 -7.36 -6.93
C ALA A 128 -4.33 -6.41 -8.10
N VAL A 129 -5.24 -5.50 -8.48
CA VAL A 129 -4.97 -4.49 -9.52
C VAL A 129 -3.77 -3.62 -9.14
N TYR A 130 -3.73 -3.10 -7.91
CA TYR A 130 -2.61 -2.31 -7.42
C TYR A 130 -1.26 -3.04 -7.53
N LEU A 131 -1.20 -4.32 -7.16
CA LEU A 131 0.04 -5.10 -7.24
C LEU A 131 0.45 -5.38 -8.69
N GLN A 132 -0.51 -5.63 -9.59
CA GLN A 132 -0.24 -5.81 -11.02
C GLN A 132 0.17 -4.48 -11.69
N LEU A 133 -0.43 -3.35 -11.30
CA LEU A 133 0.03 -2.03 -11.74
C LEU A 133 1.50 -1.78 -11.36
N VAL A 134 1.88 -2.09 -10.11
CA VAL A 134 3.29 -1.97 -9.69
C VAL A 134 4.20 -2.87 -10.53
N GLN A 135 3.76 -4.08 -10.85
CA GLN A 135 4.53 -5.00 -11.67
C GLN A 135 4.65 -4.50 -13.11
N ASN A 136 3.53 -4.15 -13.74
CA ASN A 136 3.48 -3.76 -15.14
C ASN A 136 4.13 -2.40 -15.43
N LEU A 137 4.25 -1.53 -14.41
CA LEU A 137 4.87 -0.19 -14.53
C LEU A 137 6.36 -0.19 -14.24
N PHE A 138 6.91 -1.14 -13.50
CA PHE A 138 8.28 -0.99 -12.98
C PHE A 138 9.17 -2.20 -13.21
N GLN A 139 8.61 -3.35 -13.61
CA GLN A 139 9.38 -4.59 -13.64
C GLN A 139 10.42 -4.60 -14.76
N ASP A 140 10.07 -4.16 -15.93
CA ASP A 140 10.91 -4.20 -17.13
C ASP A 140 12.14 -3.31 -17.00
N GLU A 141 11.98 -2.04 -16.60
CA GLU A 141 13.13 -1.16 -16.40
C GLU A 141 13.98 -1.63 -15.22
N LEU A 142 13.34 -2.00 -14.10
CA LEU A 142 14.10 -2.36 -12.91
C LEU A 142 14.91 -3.65 -13.08
N TYR A 143 14.42 -4.61 -13.85
CA TYR A 143 15.21 -5.80 -14.20
C TYR A 143 16.44 -5.48 -15.05
N SER A 144 16.41 -4.39 -15.83
CA SER A 144 17.59 -3.95 -16.59
C SER A 144 18.75 -3.50 -15.71
N PHE A 145 18.47 -3.07 -14.46
CA PHE A 145 19.48 -2.69 -13.47
C PHE A 145 20.03 -3.88 -12.66
N GLY A 146 19.40 -5.06 -12.74
CA GLY A 146 19.79 -6.29 -12.06
C GLY A 146 18.57 -7.10 -11.62
N SER A 147 18.71 -8.43 -11.58
CA SER A 147 17.62 -9.37 -11.28
C SER A 147 16.90 -9.10 -9.97
N ASP A 148 17.61 -8.55 -8.97
CA ASP A 148 17.07 -8.34 -7.63
C ASP A 148 16.51 -6.91 -7.44
N SER A 149 16.64 -6.03 -8.46
CA SER A 149 16.26 -4.62 -8.34
C SER A 149 14.75 -4.45 -8.21
N PHE A 150 13.98 -5.17 -9.02
CA PHE A 150 12.53 -5.16 -8.92
C PHE A 150 12.05 -5.76 -7.58
N ASP A 151 12.59 -6.90 -7.14
CA ASP A 151 12.20 -7.53 -5.89
C ASP A 151 12.49 -6.62 -4.69
N THR A 152 13.65 -5.93 -4.72
CA THR A 152 13.99 -4.92 -3.72
C THR A 152 12.96 -3.79 -3.70
N PHE A 153 12.66 -3.18 -4.86
CA PHE A 153 11.64 -2.13 -4.99
C PHE A 153 10.27 -2.63 -4.54
N TYR A 154 9.86 -3.81 -5.01
CA TYR A 154 8.59 -4.42 -4.68
C TYR A 154 8.41 -4.67 -3.18
N SER A 155 9.50 -4.95 -2.45
CA SER A 155 9.49 -5.08 -0.99
C SER A 155 9.29 -3.76 -0.24
N LEU A 156 9.58 -2.61 -0.89
CA LEU A 156 9.51 -1.28 -0.29
C LEU A 156 8.08 -0.70 -0.38
N LYS A 157 7.19 -1.19 0.44
CA LYS A 157 5.74 -0.90 0.44
C LYS A 157 5.37 0.57 0.29
N TYR A 158 6.06 1.45 1.02
CA TYR A 158 5.75 2.89 1.01
C TYR A 158 6.22 3.59 -0.27
N ILE A 159 7.27 3.08 -0.91
CA ILE A 159 7.77 3.67 -2.16
C ILE A 159 6.84 3.32 -3.31
N ARG A 160 6.26 2.11 -3.33
CA ARG A 160 5.34 1.67 -4.39
C ARG A 160 4.13 2.59 -4.53
N SER A 161 3.44 2.88 -3.41
CA SER A 161 2.27 3.76 -3.44
C SER A 161 2.61 5.18 -3.84
N LEU A 162 3.73 5.73 -3.35
CA LEU A 162 4.21 7.05 -3.74
C LEU A 162 4.60 7.10 -5.22
N ALA A 163 5.15 6.02 -5.79
CA ALA A 163 5.48 5.92 -7.20
C ALA A 163 4.20 5.88 -8.07
N ILE A 164 3.20 5.09 -7.69
CA ILE A 164 1.88 5.05 -8.35
C ILE A 164 1.24 6.44 -8.36
N ARG A 165 1.23 7.16 -7.22
CA ARG A 165 0.72 8.54 -7.15
C ARG A 165 1.37 9.42 -8.23
N LYS A 166 2.70 9.43 -8.31
CA LYS A 166 3.44 10.25 -9.29
C LYS A 166 3.10 9.92 -10.74
N ILE A 167 2.85 8.67 -11.06
CA ILE A 167 2.46 8.27 -12.43
C ILE A 167 1.07 8.80 -12.75
N PHE A 168 0.09 8.59 -11.88
CA PHE A 168 -1.28 9.06 -12.11
C PHE A 168 -1.40 10.59 -12.04
N ASP A 169 -0.49 11.27 -11.32
CA ASP A 169 -0.35 12.75 -11.32
C ASP A 169 0.34 13.27 -12.60
N GLY A 170 0.82 12.40 -13.49
CA GLY A 170 1.50 12.76 -14.74
C GLY A 170 2.96 13.19 -14.55
N GLU A 171 3.55 13.00 -13.37
CA GLU A 171 4.93 13.43 -13.08
C GLU A 171 5.99 12.43 -13.56
N ALA A 172 5.67 11.15 -13.72
CA ALA A 172 6.62 10.06 -13.97
C ALA A 172 6.22 9.18 -15.17
N THR A 173 5.82 9.79 -16.28
CA THR A 173 5.26 9.11 -17.47
C THR A 173 6.25 8.21 -18.21
N LEU A 174 7.56 8.34 -17.96
CA LEU A 174 8.58 7.46 -18.56
C LEU A 174 8.49 6.01 -18.13
N TRP A 175 7.81 5.71 -17.01
CA TRP A 175 7.61 4.35 -16.50
C TRP A 175 6.35 3.66 -17.06
N VAL A 176 5.68 4.29 -18.01
CA VAL A 176 4.43 3.74 -18.59
C VAL A 176 4.72 2.84 -19.78
N ASP A 177 5.80 3.11 -20.50
CA ASP A 177 6.19 2.39 -21.71
C ASP A 177 7.02 1.14 -21.34
N ASN A 178 6.63 -0.02 -21.86
CA ASN A 178 7.37 -1.27 -21.63
C ASN A 178 8.61 -1.29 -22.53
N VAL A 179 9.78 -1.06 -21.94
CA VAL A 179 11.06 -0.98 -22.65
C VAL A 179 11.52 -2.28 -23.33
N LEU A 180 10.80 -3.38 -23.11
CA LEU A 180 11.09 -4.69 -23.72
C LEU A 180 10.28 -4.96 -24.98
N THR A 181 9.36 -4.07 -25.36
CA THR A 181 8.52 -4.16 -26.57
C THR A 181 8.88 -3.05 -27.56
N ASP A 182 8.49 -3.22 -28.83
CA ASP A 182 8.63 -2.18 -29.86
C ASP A 182 7.39 -1.27 -29.93
N GLU A 183 6.34 -1.61 -29.19
CA GLU A 183 5.07 -0.85 -29.12
C GLU A 183 5.16 0.14 -27.97
N GLN A 184 4.64 1.34 -28.19
CA GLN A 184 4.56 2.36 -27.16
C GLN A 184 3.23 2.23 -26.43
N GLU A 185 3.29 1.86 -25.15
CA GLU A 185 2.11 1.72 -24.31
C GLU A 185 1.67 3.06 -23.70
N THR A 186 0.38 3.16 -23.49
CA THR A 186 -0.25 4.25 -22.73
C THR A 186 -0.60 3.80 -21.30
N LEU A 187 -0.87 4.75 -20.41
CA LEU A 187 -1.33 4.42 -19.06
C LEU A 187 -2.61 3.57 -19.07
N ASN A 188 -3.51 3.82 -20.03
CA ASN A 188 -4.72 3.00 -20.19
C ASN A 188 -4.38 1.55 -20.58
N ASP A 189 -3.38 1.34 -21.43
CA ASP A 189 -2.96 -0.02 -21.83
C ASP A 189 -2.41 -0.78 -20.63
N ILE A 190 -1.58 -0.12 -19.80
CA ILE A 190 -1.05 -0.69 -18.57
C ILE A 190 -2.16 -0.97 -17.55
N VAL A 191 -3.14 -0.07 -17.41
CA VAL A 191 -4.29 -0.29 -16.52
C VAL A 191 -5.13 -1.47 -17.03
N ASN A 192 -5.48 -1.50 -18.31
CA ASN A 192 -6.24 -2.60 -18.92
C ASN A 192 -5.55 -3.95 -18.70
N LYS A 193 -4.24 -4.01 -18.97
CA LYS A 193 -3.43 -5.19 -18.72
C LYS A 193 -3.45 -5.58 -17.25
N SER A 194 -3.36 -4.61 -16.33
CA SER A 194 -3.30 -4.88 -14.90
C SER A 194 -4.61 -5.43 -14.33
N PHE A 195 -5.75 -5.04 -14.88
CA PHE A 195 -7.04 -5.64 -14.53
C PHE A 195 -7.12 -7.10 -14.99
N HIS A 196 -6.70 -7.39 -16.23
CA HIS A 196 -6.61 -8.76 -16.73
C HIS A 196 -5.66 -9.62 -15.88
N ASP A 197 -4.44 -9.12 -15.64
CA ASP A 197 -3.40 -9.84 -14.90
C ASP A 197 -3.81 -10.05 -13.42
N ALA A 198 -4.60 -9.15 -12.83
CA ALA A 198 -5.15 -9.31 -11.50
C ALA A 198 -6.08 -10.53 -11.40
N HIS A 199 -6.95 -10.72 -12.40
CA HIS A 199 -7.81 -11.90 -12.47
C HIS A 199 -6.98 -13.18 -12.61
N VAL A 200 -6.00 -13.18 -13.52
CA VAL A 200 -5.11 -14.33 -13.75
C VAL A 200 -4.36 -14.68 -12.46
N PHE A 201 -3.74 -13.70 -11.83
CA PHE A 201 -3.01 -13.88 -10.54
C PHE A 201 -3.90 -14.47 -9.45
N LEU A 202 -5.12 -13.94 -9.28
CA LEU A 202 -6.04 -14.44 -8.26
C LEU A 202 -6.49 -15.86 -8.58
N SER A 203 -6.82 -16.13 -9.84
CA SER A 203 -7.29 -17.44 -10.29
C SER A 203 -6.23 -18.54 -10.11
N GLU A 204 -4.99 -18.25 -10.45
CA GLU A 204 -3.88 -19.21 -10.31
C GLU A 204 -3.53 -19.49 -8.84
N LYS A 205 -3.61 -18.46 -7.99
CA LYS A 205 -3.13 -18.57 -6.61
C LYS A 205 -4.22 -19.00 -5.61
N TYR A 206 -5.46 -18.56 -5.83
CA TYR A 206 -6.53 -18.70 -4.85
C TYR A 206 -7.80 -19.34 -5.39
N GLY A 207 -7.96 -19.45 -6.70
CA GLY A 207 -9.18 -19.92 -7.38
C GLY A 207 -10.04 -18.77 -7.89
N ASN A 208 -11.32 -19.04 -8.18
CA ASN A 208 -12.21 -18.08 -8.83
C ASN A 208 -12.31 -16.75 -8.04
N PRO A 209 -11.95 -15.60 -8.63
CA PRO A 209 -11.93 -14.30 -7.94
C PRO A 209 -13.27 -13.92 -7.29
N LYS A 210 -14.41 -14.25 -7.91
CA LYS A 210 -15.75 -13.97 -7.37
C LYS A 210 -16.07 -14.64 -6.03
N ASP A 211 -15.37 -15.72 -5.73
CA ASP A 211 -15.59 -16.49 -4.49
C ASP A 211 -14.64 -16.05 -3.38
N LEU A 212 -13.74 -15.08 -3.67
CA LEU A 212 -12.72 -14.62 -2.73
C LEU A 212 -13.21 -13.44 -1.89
N THR A 213 -12.85 -13.47 -0.62
CA THR A 213 -12.98 -12.33 0.29
C THR A 213 -11.62 -11.94 0.84
N TRP A 214 -11.48 -10.69 1.31
CA TRP A 214 -10.21 -10.18 1.82
C TRP A 214 -9.64 -11.07 2.93
N GLY A 215 -10.46 -11.53 3.87
CA GLY A 215 -10.02 -12.40 4.96
C GLY A 215 -9.56 -13.81 4.54
N GLN A 216 -9.89 -14.26 3.33
CA GLN A 216 -9.38 -15.53 2.79
C GLN A 216 -7.97 -15.37 2.23
N VAL A 217 -7.68 -14.22 1.58
CA VAL A 217 -6.37 -13.94 0.96
C VAL A 217 -5.42 -13.18 1.87
N HIS A 218 -5.95 -12.44 2.85
CA HIS A 218 -5.20 -11.63 3.81
C HIS A 218 -5.34 -12.19 5.22
N GLN A 219 -4.30 -12.87 5.69
CA GLN A 219 -4.30 -13.60 6.94
C GLN A 219 -3.04 -13.30 7.75
N VAL A 220 -3.17 -13.34 9.08
CA VAL A 220 -2.05 -13.21 10.00
C VAL A 220 -1.76 -14.53 10.71
N THR A 221 -0.48 -14.88 10.79
CA THR A 221 0.01 -15.98 11.62
C THR A 221 1.02 -15.46 12.62
N TYR A 222 0.73 -15.62 13.90
CA TYR A 222 1.66 -15.28 14.99
C TYR A 222 2.67 -16.41 15.13
N ARG A 223 3.82 -16.26 14.47
CA ARG A 223 4.88 -17.29 14.46
C ARG A 223 5.68 -17.26 15.75
N HIS A 224 5.76 -18.40 16.43
CA HIS A 224 6.61 -18.55 17.60
C HIS A 224 8.05 -18.87 17.19
N ARG A 225 9.04 -18.33 17.93
CA ARG A 225 10.45 -18.52 17.60
C ARG A 225 10.90 -19.99 17.63
N LEU A 226 10.33 -20.79 18.51
CA LEU A 226 10.64 -22.23 18.61
C LEU A 226 10.19 -23.02 17.38
N ASP A 227 9.19 -22.52 16.63
CA ASP A 227 8.70 -23.18 15.42
C ASP A 227 9.64 -22.96 14.19
N LYS A 228 10.76 -22.27 14.38
CA LYS A 228 11.85 -22.26 13.38
C LYS A 228 12.56 -23.60 13.26
N ASP A 229 12.57 -24.39 14.34
CA ASP A 229 13.03 -25.76 14.32
C ASP A 229 11.92 -26.69 13.78
N PRO A 230 12.14 -27.39 12.65
CA PRO A 230 11.14 -28.25 12.03
C PRO A 230 10.66 -29.39 12.93
N LEU A 231 11.53 -29.91 13.81
CA LEU A 231 11.21 -30.99 14.73
C LEU A 231 10.30 -30.48 15.85
N VAL A 232 10.63 -29.33 16.43
CA VAL A 232 9.80 -28.67 17.46
C VAL A 232 8.43 -28.32 16.89
N LYS A 233 8.38 -27.70 15.71
CA LYS A 233 7.13 -27.36 15.03
C LYS A 233 6.23 -28.57 14.78
N ARG A 234 6.85 -29.71 14.43
CA ARG A 234 6.12 -30.97 14.19
C ARG A 234 5.55 -31.61 15.47
N LEU A 235 6.26 -31.46 16.59
CA LEU A 235 5.88 -32.04 17.87
C LEU A 235 4.91 -31.15 18.65
N ILE A 236 5.16 -29.85 18.67
CA ILE A 236 4.40 -28.88 19.46
C ILE A 236 4.33 -27.60 18.65
N ASN A 237 3.26 -27.37 17.90
CA ASN A 237 3.06 -26.13 17.16
C ASN A 237 2.67 -24.99 18.12
N PHE A 238 3.57 -24.06 18.38
CA PHE A 238 3.33 -22.88 19.22
C PHE A 238 2.79 -21.67 18.44
N SER A 239 2.87 -21.69 17.12
CA SER A 239 2.32 -20.62 16.28
C SER A 239 0.80 -20.67 16.26
N VAL A 240 0.19 -19.49 16.21
CA VAL A 240 -1.28 -19.32 16.24
C VAL A 240 -1.74 -18.64 14.95
N GLY A 241 -2.79 -19.14 14.34
CA GLY A 241 -3.31 -18.71 13.04
C GLY A 241 -3.26 -19.85 12.00
N PRO A 242 -3.50 -19.52 10.70
CA PRO A 242 -3.81 -18.18 10.17
C PRO A 242 -5.19 -17.68 10.59
N TYR A 243 -5.31 -16.37 10.83
CA TYR A 243 -6.59 -15.71 11.10
C TYR A 243 -6.88 -14.66 10.02
N PRO A 244 -8.14 -14.54 9.55
CA PRO A 244 -8.54 -13.42 8.69
C PRO A 244 -8.18 -12.08 9.31
N MET A 245 -7.65 -11.15 8.50
CA MET A 245 -7.23 -9.85 8.97
C MET A 245 -7.82 -8.75 8.08
N ALA A 246 -8.58 -7.85 8.69
CA ALA A 246 -9.07 -6.63 8.03
C ALA A 246 -8.01 -5.55 7.99
N GLY A 247 -8.16 -4.59 7.07
CA GLY A 247 -7.19 -3.50 6.86
C GLY A 247 -5.96 -3.95 6.07
N SER A 248 -5.06 -3.03 5.83
CA SER A 248 -3.78 -3.23 5.14
C SER A 248 -2.69 -2.30 5.68
N GLY A 249 -1.60 -2.12 4.93
CA GLY A 249 -0.59 -1.09 5.24
C GLY A 249 -1.06 0.34 5.04
N MET A 250 -2.22 0.56 4.41
CA MET A 250 -2.80 1.87 4.08
C MET A 250 -3.87 2.31 5.08
N THR A 251 -4.26 1.47 6.03
CA THR A 251 -5.30 1.75 7.04
C THR A 251 -4.70 2.02 8.42
N PRO A 252 -5.40 2.75 9.33
CA PRO A 252 -4.99 2.90 10.73
C PRO A 252 -4.73 1.57 11.42
N ARG A 253 -5.61 0.57 11.21
CA ARG A 253 -5.33 -0.82 11.56
C ARG A 253 -4.26 -1.38 10.61
N ALA A 254 -3.01 -1.07 10.88
CA ALA A 254 -1.89 -1.39 10.01
C ALA A 254 -1.60 -2.90 9.96
N ALA A 255 -2.27 -3.59 9.05
CA ALA A 255 -2.11 -5.02 8.77
C ALA A 255 -1.45 -5.20 7.40
N SER A 256 -0.13 -5.03 7.34
CA SER A 256 0.61 -5.17 6.09
C SER A 256 0.73 -6.63 5.67
N TYR A 257 0.45 -6.90 4.40
CA TYR A 257 0.81 -8.16 3.73
C TYR A 257 2.23 -8.05 3.13
N SER A 258 2.91 -9.17 3.05
CA SER A 258 4.25 -9.33 2.45
C SER A 258 4.18 -10.22 1.23
#